data_f8d5156d757d220c90144d6bd5263b42
#
_entry.id   f8d5156d757d220c90144d6bd5263b42
#
_cell.length_a   1.000
_cell.length_b   1.000
_cell.length_c   1.000
_cell.angle_alpha   90.00
_cell.angle_beta   90.00
_cell.angle_gamma   90.00
#
_symmetry.space_group_name_H-M   'P 1'
#
loop_
_entity.id
_entity.type
_entity.pdbx_description
1 polymer ?
#
loop_
_entity_poly.entity_id
_entity_poly.type
_entity_poly.pdbx_seq_one_letter_code
_entity_poly.pdbx_strand_id
1 'polypeptide(L)'
;IERRAAEPILPPRILRNRTILACLGLSLIVGSGLFAIVAFVPTYIQMAYRTTATLSGLVPIATVLGMLVSNLLTGWLVSRSGRYRFYPVFGTVLGAAGLAVMAALPAGLPLWVPMIVMAVVGIGTGSFTNLIFAVVQSAAARSDLGAVTATTNLVRQVGSAVGTAIVGGVVGFGVAAHLPPGLDAGTLTPAVVRAASAQVQDAVAVIYHDTFAPVFLGLALVYACGIVFALLLPGGRLSDEAPEPLAAVSDTDRQPA
;
A
#
# COMPACT_ATOMS: atom_id res chain seq x y z
N ILE A 1 4.00 28.44 12.45
CA ILE A 1 3.93 28.17 13.91
C ILE A 1 4.92 27.09 14.30
N GLU A 2 4.99 25.93 13.62
CA GLU A 2 5.90 24.82 13.97
C GLU A 2 7.40 25.14 13.85
N ARG A 3 7.83 26.00 12.93
CA ARG A 3 9.25 26.39 12.76
C ARG A 3 9.83 27.16 13.95
N ARG A 4 9.01 27.62 14.90
CA ARG A 4 9.39 28.36 16.10
C ARG A 4 9.19 27.56 17.39
N ALA A 5 8.70 26.33 17.32
CA ALA A 5 8.56 25.49 18.50
C ALA A 5 9.95 24.97 18.94
N ALA A 6 10.18 24.91 20.24
CA ALA A 6 11.41 24.39 20.82
C ALA A 6 11.59 22.89 20.47
N GLU A 7 10.50 22.16 20.29
CA GLU A 7 10.45 20.77 19.80
C GLU A 7 9.39 20.67 18.71
N PRO A 8 9.74 20.87 17.42
CA PRO A 8 8.79 20.71 16.32
C PRO A 8 8.46 19.22 16.13
N ILE A 9 7.18 18.90 15.99
CA ILE A 9 6.69 17.54 15.71
C ILE A 9 7.32 16.97 14.43
N LEU A 10 7.63 17.84 13.46
CA LEU A 10 8.31 17.53 12.20
C LEU A 10 9.57 18.41 12.07
N PRO A 11 10.73 17.96 12.58
CA PRO A 11 11.96 18.72 12.38
C PRO A 11 12.24 18.89 10.87
N PRO A 12 12.46 20.12 10.37
CA PRO A 12 12.72 20.39 8.95
C PRO A 12 13.93 19.61 8.38
N ARG A 13 14.85 19.20 9.24
CA ARG A 13 16.02 18.36 8.91
C ARG A 13 15.63 16.97 8.42
N ILE A 14 14.49 16.40 8.91
CA ILE A 14 13.96 15.11 8.48
C ILE A 14 13.57 15.19 7.00
N LEU A 15 12.85 16.24 6.60
CA LEU A 15 12.41 16.45 5.22
C LEU A 15 13.55 16.81 4.24
N ARG A 16 14.73 17.17 4.74
CA ARG A 16 15.92 17.43 3.90
C ARG A 16 16.69 16.14 3.56
N ASN A 17 16.46 15.06 4.29
CA ASN A 17 17.10 13.78 4.02
C ASN A 17 16.39 13.05 2.87
N ARG A 18 17.11 12.86 1.75
CA ARG A 18 16.57 12.21 0.53
C ARG A 18 16.08 10.80 0.80
N THR A 19 16.73 10.04 1.67
CA THR A 19 16.32 8.68 2.03
C THR A 19 15.01 8.69 2.76
N ILE A 20 14.84 9.57 3.75
CA ILE A 20 13.58 9.69 4.49
C ILE A 20 12.47 10.15 3.54
N LEU A 21 12.71 11.14 2.69
CA LEU A 21 11.71 11.61 1.72
C LEU A 21 11.27 10.51 0.75
N ALA A 22 12.20 9.69 0.25
CA ALA A 22 11.88 8.54 -0.59
C ALA A 22 11.03 7.51 0.15
N CYS A 23 11.34 7.21 1.41
CA CYS A 23 10.56 6.31 2.26
C CYS A 23 9.15 6.86 2.55
N LEU A 24 9.01 8.17 2.77
CA LEU A 24 7.70 8.81 2.94
C LEU A 24 6.86 8.69 1.65
N GLY A 25 7.47 8.92 0.47
CA GLY A 25 6.81 8.72 -0.82
C GLY A 25 6.34 7.27 -1.01
N LEU A 26 7.17 6.28 -0.70
CA LEU A 26 6.78 4.86 -0.74
C LEU A 26 5.68 4.54 0.28
N SER A 27 5.70 5.14 1.48
CA SER A 27 4.63 4.96 2.48
C SER A 27 3.29 5.52 2.01
N LEU A 28 3.31 6.66 1.33
CA LEU A 28 2.12 7.25 0.71
C LEU A 28 1.50 6.29 -0.33
N ILE A 29 2.34 5.68 -1.16
CA ILE A 29 1.92 4.73 -2.20
C ILE A 29 1.32 3.47 -1.59
N VAL A 30 1.98 2.89 -0.58
CA VAL A 30 1.41 1.74 0.16
C VAL A 30 0.07 2.10 0.78
N GLY A 31 -0.01 3.27 1.42
CA GLY A 31 -1.26 3.74 2.02
C GLY A 31 -2.36 3.84 0.97
N SER A 32 -2.16 4.62 -0.09
CA SER A 32 -3.18 4.88 -1.10
C SER A 32 -3.57 3.63 -1.90
N GLY A 33 -2.60 2.78 -2.27
CA GLY A 33 -2.87 1.60 -3.09
C GLY A 33 -3.47 0.44 -2.31
N LEU A 34 -2.80 -0.01 -1.24
CA LEU A 34 -3.22 -1.20 -0.51
C LEU A 34 -4.60 -1.04 0.13
N PHE A 35 -4.84 0.09 0.80
CA PHE A 35 -6.11 0.30 1.50
C PHE A 35 -7.29 0.48 0.53
N ALA A 36 -7.07 1.13 -0.61
CA ALA A 36 -8.09 1.21 -1.67
C ALA A 36 -8.44 -0.18 -2.22
N ILE A 37 -7.43 -1.03 -2.47
CA ILE A 37 -7.63 -2.41 -2.91
C ILE A 37 -8.46 -3.20 -1.88
N VAL A 38 -8.04 -3.18 -0.61
CA VAL A 38 -8.73 -3.94 0.46
C VAL A 38 -10.17 -3.47 0.65
N ALA A 39 -10.44 -2.16 0.50
CA ALA A 39 -11.76 -1.60 0.68
C ALA A 39 -12.72 -1.92 -0.48
N PHE A 40 -12.27 -1.86 -1.74
CA PHE A 40 -13.15 -1.88 -2.89
C PHE A 40 -13.12 -3.19 -3.71
N VAL A 41 -12.03 -3.95 -3.67
CA VAL A 41 -11.94 -5.21 -4.43
C VAL A 41 -13.01 -6.23 -4.03
N PRO A 42 -13.41 -6.42 -2.76
CA PRO A 42 -14.49 -7.33 -2.43
C PRO A 42 -15.80 -6.97 -3.12
N THR A 43 -16.15 -5.68 -3.16
CA THR A 43 -17.36 -5.20 -3.85
C THR A 43 -17.26 -5.42 -5.36
N TYR A 44 -16.10 -5.08 -5.95
CA TYR A 44 -15.84 -5.37 -7.36
C TYR A 44 -16.04 -6.84 -7.71
N ILE A 45 -15.45 -7.75 -6.94
CA ILE A 45 -15.56 -9.18 -7.17
C ILE A 45 -17.01 -9.69 -7.00
N GLN A 46 -17.74 -9.17 -6.02
CA GLN A 46 -19.14 -9.55 -5.83
C GLN A 46 -20.01 -9.13 -7.02
N MET A 47 -19.80 -7.93 -7.53
CA MET A 47 -20.61 -7.35 -8.59
C MET A 47 -20.17 -7.85 -9.98
N ALA A 48 -18.89 -7.77 -10.32
CA ALA A 48 -18.39 -8.15 -11.64
C ALA A 48 -18.36 -9.66 -11.88
N TYR A 49 -18.07 -10.45 -10.83
CA TYR A 49 -17.99 -11.92 -10.92
C TYR A 49 -19.23 -12.63 -10.36
N ARG A 50 -20.25 -11.89 -9.90
CA ARG A 50 -21.51 -12.43 -9.35
C ARG A 50 -21.32 -13.47 -8.25
N THR A 51 -20.29 -13.27 -7.42
CA THR A 51 -19.92 -14.21 -6.38
C THR A 51 -20.58 -13.86 -5.04
N THR A 52 -20.52 -14.80 -4.10
CA THR A 52 -20.97 -14.56 -2.73
C THR A 52 -19.97 -13.68 -1.97
N ALA A 53 -20.42 -13.06 -0.87
CA ALA A 53 -19.54 -12.29 0.02
C ALA A 53 -18.36 -13.11 0.54
N THR A 54 -18.58 -14.41 0.83
CA THR A 54 -17.53 -15.32 1.30
C THR A 54 -16.44 -15.53 0.24
N LEU A 55 -16.84 -15.80 -1.01
CA LEU A 55 -15.87 -16.02 -2.09
C LEU A 55 -15.14 -14.75 -2.48
N SER A 56 -15.81 -13.60 -2.49
CA SER A 56 -15.17 -12.31 -2.79
C SER A 56 -14.12 -11.92 -1.74
N GLY A 57 -14.31 -12.32 -0.48
CA GLY A 57 -13.35 -12.11 0.60
C GLY A 57 -12.04 -12.89 0.44
N LEU A 58 -12.03 -13.98 -0.36
CA LEU A 58 -10.80 -14.75 -0.61
C LEU A 58 -9.77 -13.96 -1.42
N VAL A 59 -10.20 -13.00 -2.25
CA VAL A 59 -9.27 -12.21 -3.09
C VAL A 59 -8.39 -11.27 -2.24
N PRO A 60 -8.93 -10.44 -1.33
CA PRO A 60 -8.10 -9.70 -0.37
C PRO A 60 -7.25 -10.60 0.53
N ILE A 61 -7.76 -11.77 0.93
CA ILE A 61 -6.98 -12.74 1.71
C ILE A 61 -5.75 -13.20 0.92
N ALA A 62 -5.90 -13.51 -0.37
CA ALA A 62 -4.79 -13.87 -1.23
C ALA A 62 -3.75 -12.74 -1.32
N THR A 63 -4.20 -11.47 -1.40
CA THR A 63 -3.32 -10.29 -1.37
C THR A 63 -2.53 -10.21 -0.06
N VAL A 64 -3.21 -10.35 1.08
CA VAL A 64 -2.58 -10.29 2.41
C VAL A 64 -1.61 -11.45 2.63
N LEU A 65 -1.95 -12.66 2.19
CA LEU A 65 -1.05 -13.81 2.25
C LEU A 65 0.20 -13.61 1.39
N GLY A 66 0.03 -13.10 0.15
CA GLY A 66 1.16 -12.73 -0.70
C GLY A 66 2.08 -11.70 -0.02
N MET A 67 1.48 -10.68 0.59
CA MET A 67 2.18 -9.66 1.35
C MET A 67 2.93 -10.24 2.56
N LEU A 68 2.30 -11.13 3.33
CA LEU A 68 2.91 -11.77 4.49
C LEU A 68 4.14 -12.60 4.10
N VAL A 69 3.98 -13.47 3.10
CA VAL A 69 5.08 -14.32 2.60
C VAL A 69 6.24 -13.46 2.11
N SER A 70 5.94 -12.42 1.32
CA SER A 70 6.96 -11.52 0.78
C SER A 70 7.66 -10.71 1.87
N ASN A 71 6.93 -10.22 2.89
CA ASN A 71 7.53 -9.53 4.04
C ASN A 71 8.53 -10.41 4.79
N LEU A 72 8.17 -11.67 5.07
CA LEU A 72 9.03 -12.61 5.77
C LEU A 72 10.29 -12.93 4.94
N LEU A 73 10.10 -13.23 3.65
CA LEU A 73 11.21 -13.53 2.74
C LEU A 73 12.15 -12.34 2.58
N THR A 74 11.61 -11.15 2.37
CA THR A 74 12.41 -9.93 2.21
C THR A 74 13.16 -9.59 3.49
N GLY A 75 12.52 -9.69 4.66
CA GLY A 75 13.19 -9.48 5.94
C GLY A 75 14.38 -10.43 6.13
N TRP A 76 14.19 -11.72 5.84
CA TRP A 76 15.24 -12.73 5.93
C TRP A 76 16.37 -12.48 4.91
N LEU A 77 16.04 -12.15 3.66
CA LEU A 77 17.03 -11.88 2.62
C LEU A 77 17.85 -10.61 2.90
N VAL A 78 17.20 -9.55 3.39
CA VAL A 78 17.86 -8.30 3.76
C VAL A 78 18.77 -8.50 4.97
N SER A 79 18.34 -9.26 5.99
CA SER A 79 19.17 -9.55 7.16
C SER A 79 20.46 -10.31 6.80
N ARG A 80 20.43 -11.13 5.75
CA ARG A 80 21.62 -11.86 5.28
C ARG A 80 22.50 -11.06 4.32
N SER A 81 21.91 -10.26 3.42
CA SER A 81 22.63 -9.56 2.36
C SER A 81 22.99 -8.12 2.68
N GLY A 82 22.28 -7.50 3.61
CA GLY A 82 22.33 -6.07 3.92
C GLY A 82 21.83 -5.18 2.78
N ARG A 83 21.54 -5.73 1.61
CA ARG A 83 21.11 -4.98 0.43
C ARG A 83 19.61 -4.77 0.46
N TYR A 84 19.15 -3.52 0.54
CA TYR A 84 17.72 -3.21 0.65
C TYR A 84 17.11 -2.53 -0.59
N ARG A 85 17.89 -1.84 -1.41
CA ARG A 85 17.41 -1.03 -2.55
C ARG A 85 16.64 -1.84 -3.61
N PHE A 86 17.01 -3.10 -3.81
CA PHE A 86 16.40 -3.96 -4.82
C PHE A 86 14.91 -4.21 -4.54
N TYR A 87 14.54 -4.43 -3.27
CA TYR A 87 13.19 -4.87 -2.91
C TYR A 87 12.10 -3.82 -3.13
N PRO A 88 12.28 -2.51 -2.81
CA PRO A 88 11.31 -1.49 -3.15
C PRO A 88 11.12 -1.32 -4.66
N VAL A 89 12.20 -1.41 -5.45
CA VAL A 89 12.11 -1.35 -6.92
C VAL A 89 11.35 -2.57 -7.46
N PHE A 90 11.76 -3.78 -7.04
CA PHE A 90 11.07 -5.02 -7.43
C PHE A 90 9.60 -4.98 -7.02
N GLY A 91 9.30 -4.56 -5.79
CA GLY A 91 7.96 -4.53 -5.25
C GLY A 91 7.03 -3.54 -5.94
N THR A 92 7.51 -2.34 -6.23
CA THR A 92 6.72 -1.32 -6.94
C THR A 92 6.48 -1.70 -8.40
N VAL A 93 7.47 -2.29 -9.09
CA VAL A 93 7.31 -2.82 -10.46
C VAL A 93 6.30 -3.96 -10.48
N LEU A 94 6.45 -4.93 -9.57
CA LEU A 94 5.56 -6.10 -9.51
C LEU A 94 4.12 -5.68 -9.16
N GLY A 95 3.95 -4.75 -8.21
CA GLY A 95 2.65 -4.19 -7.85
C GLY A 95 2.00 -3.43 -9.00
N ALA A 96 2.76 -2.57 -9.69
CA ALA A 96 2.28 -1.83 -10.87
C ALA A 96 1.87 -2.79 -12.00
N ALA A 97 2.70 -3.79 -12.31
CA ALA A 97 2.41 -4.77 -13.34
C ALA A 97 1.17 -5.61 -13.00
N GLY A 98 1.05 -6.08 -11.76
CA GLY A 98 -0.12 -6.83 -11.31
C GLY A 98 -1.42 -6.02 -11.40
N LEU A 99 -1.39 -4.75 -11.01
CA LEU A 99 -2.55 -3.85 -11.13
C LEU A 99 -2.89 -3.52 -12.59
N ALA A 100 -1.87 -3.34 -13.46
CA ALA A 100 -2.07 -3.16 -14.89
C ALA A 100 -2.68 -4.40 -15.55
N VAL A 101 -2.23 -5.59 -15.16
CA VAL A 101 -2.84 -6.86 -15.59
C VAL A 101 -4.30 -6.93 -15.10
N MET A 102 -4.57 -6.54 -13.85
CA MET A 102 -5.94 -6.55 -13.31
C MET A 102 -6.87 -5.62 -14.10
N ALA A 103 -6.35 -4.45 -14.55
CA ALA A 103 -7.09 -3.52 -15.40
C ALA A 103 -7.39 -4.08 -16.81
N ALA A 104 -6.53 -4.98 -17.31
CA ALA A 104 -6.64 -5.55 -18.66
C ALA A 104 -7.34 -6.92 -18.68
N LEU A 105 -7.69 -7.50 -17.52
CA LEU A 105 -8.36 -8.79 -17.47
C LEU A 105 -9.74 -8.70 -18.13
N PRO A 106 -10.09 -9.61 -19.05
CA PRO A 106 -11.43 -9.66 -19.63
C PRO A 106 -12.47 -10.10 -18.59
N ALA A 107 -13.71 -9.65 -18.78
CA ALA A 107 -14.82 -10.09 -17.98
C ALA A 107 -15.09 -11.61 -18.14
N GLY A 108 -15.60 -12.27 -17.11
CA GLY A 108 -16.03 -13.68 -17.18
C GLY A 108 -14.92 -14.70 -16.93
N LEU A 109 -13.72 -14.29 -16.57
CA LEU A 109 -12.66 -15.22 -16.17
C LEU A 109 -12.99 -15.92 -14.82
N PRO A 110 -12.47 -17.14 -14.60
CA PRO A 110 -12.62 -17.82 -13.33
C PRO A 110 -12.00 -17.00 -12.17
N LEU A 111 -12.61 -17.06 -10.98
CA LEU A 111 -12.24 -16.28 -9.80
C LEU A 111 -10.76 -16.49 -9.35
N TRP A 112 -10.19 -17.65 -9.62
CA TRP A 112 -8.77 -17.90 -9.27
C TRP A 112 -7.79 -17.01 -10.03
N VAL A 113 -8.17 -16.46 -11.21
CA VAL A 113 -7.31 -15.56 -11.99
C VAL A 113 -7.10 -14.23 -11.25
N PRO A 114 -8.14 -13.45 -10.90
CA PRO A 114 -7.94 -12.24 -10.10
C PRO A 114 -7.34 -12.52 -8.72
N MET A 115 -7.58 -13.69 -8.12
CA MET A 115 -6.92 -14.08 -6.86
C MET A 115 -5.41 -14.19 -7.01
N ILE A 116 -4.91 -14.85 -8.05
CA ILE A 116 -3.47 -14.97 -8.30
C ILE A 116 -2.87 -13.58 -8.60
N VAL A 117 -3.52 -12.79 -9.45
CA VAL A 117 -3.03 -11.44 -9.76
C VAL A 117 -2.96 -10.58 -8.51
N MET A 118 -3.96 -10.62 -7.66
CA MET A 118 -3.96 -9.88 -6.40
C MET A 118 -2.94 -10.42 -5.39
N ALA A 119 -2.66 -11.73 -5.37
CA ALA A 119 -1.56 -12.29 -4.59
C ALA A 119 -0.20 -11.75 -5.06
N VAL A 120 0.00 -11.62 -6.38
CA VAL A 120 1.21 -11.02 -6.97
C VAL A 120 1.34 -9.53 -6.57
N VAL A 121 0.25 -8.76 -6.59
CA VAL A 121 0.22 -7.39 -6.08
C VAL A 121 0.60 -7.34 -4.59
N GLY A 122 0.07 -8.30 -3.81
CA GLY A 122 0.43 -8.48 -2.40
C GLY A 122 1.92 -8.75 -2.20
N ILE A 123 2.51 -9.68 -2.98
CA ILE A 123 3.94 -9.97 -2.96
C ILE A 123 4.74 -8.71 -3.27
N GLY A 124 4.35 -7.96 -4.29
CA GLY A 124 4.98 -6.69 -4.63
C GLY A 124 4.96 -5.70 -3.47
N THR A 125 3.78 -5.44 -2.91
CA THR A 125 3.60 -4.49 -1.80
C THR A 125 4.33 -4.94 -0.52
N GLY A 126 4.26 -6.24 -0.21
CA GLY A 126 4.89 -6.83 0.97
C GLY A 126 6.42 -6.73 0.95
N SER A 127 7.02 -6.82 -0.23
CA SER A 127 8.48 -6.82 -0.37
C SER A 127 9.18 -5.57 0.17
N PHE A 128 8.47 -4.45 0.33
CA PHE A 128 9.07 -3.21 0.80
C PHE A 128 8.34 -2.53 1.97
N THR A 129 7.13 -2.95 2.33
CA THR A 129 6.33 -2.28 3.37
C THR A 129 7.05 -2.19 4.72
N ASN A 130 7.58 -3.30 5.24
CA ASN A 130 8.32 -3.31 6.50
C ASN A 130 9.73 -2.73 6.33
N LEU A 131 10.31 -2.88 5.14
CA LEU A 131 11.63 -2.37 4.84
C LEU A 131 11.68 -0.83 4.89
N ILE A 132 10.59 -0.14 4.53
CA ILE A 132 10.49 1.31 4.65
C ILE A 132 10.79 1.76 6.09
N PHE A 133 10.18 1.09 7.10
CA PHE A 133 10.40 1.44 8.49
C PHE A 133 11.85 1.20 8.93
N ALA A 134 12.44 0.09 8.55
CA ALA A 134 13.84 -0.21 8.85
C ALA A 134 14.80 0.82 8.24
N VAL A 135 14.59 1.18 6.97
CA VAL A 135 15.42 2.16 6.26
C VAL A 135 15.23 3.57 6.83
N VAL A 136 14.01 3.97 7.14
CA VAL A 136 13.72 5.28 7.75
C VAL A 136 14.42 5.41 9.11
N GLN A 137 14.33 4.37 9.94
CA GLN A 137 14.94 4.37 11.26
C GLN A 137 16.47 4.35 11.19
N SER A 138 17.06 3.64 10.23
CA SER A 138 18.53 3.65 10.02
C SER A 138 19.05 4.97 9.48
N ALA A 139 18.21 5.75 8.79
CA ALA A 139 18.59 7.06 8.22
C ALA A 139 18.35 8.23 9.18
N ALA A 140 17.72 8.02 10.33
CA ALA A 140 17.37 9.03 11.31
C ALA A 140 18.35 9.06 12.49
N ALA A 141 18.55 10.23 13.08
CA ALA A 141 19.27 10.33 14.36
C ALA A 141 18.45 9.67 15.48
N ARG A 142 19.12 9.12 16.50
CA ARG A 142 18.45 8.44 17.64
C ARG A 142 17.38 9.30 18.32
N SER A 143 17.63 10.61 18.45
CA SER A 143 16.68 11.59 18.98
C SER A 143 15.40 11.73 18.14
N ASP A 144 15.47 11.41 16.84
CA ASP A 144 14.40 11.65 15.88
C ASP A 144 13.61 10.39 15.50
N LEU A 145 14.00 9.21 16.02
CA LEU A 145 13.39 7.91 15.67
C LEU A 145 11.87 7.91 15.87
N GLY A 146 11.41 8.45 16.98
CA GLY A 146 9.96 8.55 17.26
C GLY A 146 9.24 9.45 16.26
N ALA A 147 9.79 10.65 16.00
CA ALA A 147 9.21 11.60 15.08
C ALA A 147 9.16 11.09 13.64
N VAL A 148 10.23 10.41 13.18
CA VAL A 148 10.31 9.85 11.82
C VAL A 148 9.33 8.67 11.66
N THR A 149 9.23 7.79 12.66
CA THR A 149 8.29 6.67 12.63
C THR A 149 6.84 7.16 12.65
N ALA A 150 6.52 8.13 13.50
CA ALA A 150 5.20 8.76 13.57
C ALA A 150 4.83 9.44 12.24
N THR A 151 5.78 10.20 11.65
CA THR A 151 5.59 10.85 10.34
C THR A 151 5.34 9.83 9.23
N THR A 152 6.09 8.73 9.20
CA THR A 152 5.92 7.67 8.21
C THR A 152 4.53 7.04 8.30
N ASN A 153 4.05 6.76 9.53
CA ASN A 153 2.70 6.27 9.76
C ASN A 153 1.63 7.30 9.37
N LEU A 154 1.83 8.58 9.72
CA LEU A 154 0.91 9.66 9.36
C LEU A 154 0.75 9.77 7.84
N VAL A 155 1.86 9.82 7.10
CA VAL A 155 1.85 9.90 5.64
C VAL A 155 1.15 8.70 5.02
N ARG A 156 1.38 7.49 5.56
CA ARG A 156 0.67 6.29 5.13
C ARG A 156 -0.83 6.36 5.38
N GLN A 157 -1.27 6.88 6.54
CA GLN A 157 -2.68 7.05 6.87
C GLN A 157 -3.36 8.12 6.01
N VAL A 158 -2.68 9.24 5.76
CA VAL A 158 -3.16 10.26 4.82
C VAL A 158 -3.30 9.67 3.42
N GLY A 159 -2.29 8.91 2.96
CA GLY A 159 -2.37 8.18 1.69
C GLY A 159 -3.57 7.25 1.62
N SER A 160 -3.82 6.49 2.70
CA SER A 160 -4.97 5.60 2.82
C SER A 160 -6.30 6.35 2.70
N ALA A 161 -6.46 7.44 3.44
CA ALA A 161 -7.69 8.23 3.43
C ALA A 161 -7.93 8.86 2.04
N VAL A 162 -6.91 9.50 1.47
CA VAL A 162 -7.00 10.15 0.15
C VAL A 162 -7.21 9.12 -0.96
N GLY A 163 -6.43 8.04 -0.97
CA GLY A 163 -6.55 6.98 -1.98
C GLY A 163 -7.93 6.32 -1.96
N THR A 164 -8.42 5.97 -0.76
CA THR A 164 -9.75 5.38 -0.60
C THR A 164 -10.86 6.35 -1.01
N ALA A 165 -10.73 7.64 -0.68
CA ALA A 165 -11.72 8.66 -1.07
C ALA A 165 -11.75 8.87 -2.59
N ILE A 166 -10.59 8.94 -3.25
CA ILE A 166 -10.50 9.08 -4.71
C ILE A 166 -11.12 7.86 -5.39
N VAL A 167 -10.71 6.65 -5.01
CA VAL A 167 -11.25 5.42 -5.59
C VAL A 167 -12.74 5.30 -5.35
N GLY A 168 -13.22 5.59 -4.12
CA GLY A 168 -14.64 5.59 -3.79
C GLY A 168 -15.43 6.59 -4.63
N GLY A 169 -14.91 7.80 -4.84
CA GLY A 169 -15.51 8.81 -5.69
C GLY A 169 -15.59 8.37 -7.16
N VAL A 170 -14.49 7.84 -7.71
CA VAL A 170 -14.45 7.34 -9.10
C VAL A 170 -15.42 6.19 -9.29
N VAL A 171 -15.44 5.22 -8.38
CA VAL A 171 -16.35 4.06 -8.43
C VAL A 171 -17.80 4.52 -8.29
N GLY A 172 -18.10 5.36 -7.30
CA GLY A 172 -19.46 5.85 -7.06
C GLY A 172 -20.00 6.63 -8.26
N PHE A 173 -19.22 7.57 -8.80
CA PHE A 173 -19.61 8.35 -9.97
C PHE A 173 -19.71 7.47 -11.24
N GLY A 174 -18.72 6.60 -11.47
CA GLY A 174 -18.69 5.73 -12.65
C GLY A 174 -19.87 4.76 -12.69
N VAL A 175 -20.20 4.13 -11.55
CA VAL A 175 -21.38 3.27 -11.46
C VAL A 175 -22.67 4.07 -11.65
N ALA A 176 -22.83 5.20 -10.95
CA ALA A 176 -24.05 6.02 -11.04
C ALA A 176 -24.32 6.54 -12.47
N ALA A 177 -23.25 6.89 -13.20
CA ALA A 177 -23.38 7.42 -14.56
C ALA A 177 -23.82 6.40 -15.63
N HIS A 178 -23.64 5.10 -15.36
CA HIS A 178 -23.92 4.04 -16.34
C HIS A 178 -25.06 3.10 -15.93
N LEU A 179 -25.71 3.35 -14.78
CA LEU A 179 -26.84 2.53 -14.35
C LEU A 179 -28.05 2.69 -15.26
N PRO A 180 -28.75 1.58 -15.58
CA PRO A 180 -30.03 1.63 -16.30
C PRO A 180 -31.07 2.49 -15.57
N PRO A 181 -32.01 3.12 -16.32
CA PRO A 181 -33.12 3.84 -15.69
C PRO A 181 -33.92 2.96 -14.75
N GLY A 182 -34.20 3.47 -13.55
CA GLY A 182 -34.96 2.74 -12.51
C GLY A 182 -34.08 2.04 -11.46
N LEU A 183 -32.75 2.02 -11.61
CA LEU A 183 -31.81 1.58 -10.57
C LEU A 183 -31.12 2.80 -9.95
N ASP A 184 -31.08 2.84 -8.63
CA ASP A 184 -30.40 3.89 -7.88
C ASP A 184 -29.09 3.34 -7.28
N ALA A 185 -27.97 4.03 -7.55
CA ALA A 185 -26.66 3.66 -7.03
C ALA A 185 -26.63 3.58 -5.50
N GLY A 186 -27.43 4.40 -4.79
CA GLY A 186 -27.50 4.43 -3.33
C GLY A 186 -28.17 3.17 -2.74
N THR A 187 -29.01 2.48 -3.50
CA THR A 187 -29.71 1.25 -3.07
C THR A 187 -29.08 -0.02 -3.65
N LEU A 188 -28.09 0.12 -4.54
CA LEU A 188 -27.48 -0.99 -5.25
C LEU A 188 -26.50 -1.76 -4.34
N THR A 189 -27.03 -2.73 -3.63
CA THR A 189 -26.22 -3.64 -2.82
C THR A 189 -26.00 -4.97 -3.53
N PRO A 190 -24.93 -5.75 -3.22
CA PRO A 190 -24.72 -7.08 -3.79
C PRO A 190 -25.89 -8.03 -3.56
N ALA A 191 -26.66 -7.86 -2.48
CA ALA A 191 -27.84 -8.65 -2.20
C ALA A 191 -28.99 -8.32 -3.15
N VAL A 192 -29.21 -7.04 -3.42
CA VAL A 192 -30.23 -6.55 -4.36
C VAL A 192 -29.93 -7.02 -5.78
N VAL A 193 -28.68 -6.91 -6.22
CA VAL A 193 -28.27 -7.35 -7.55
C VAL A 193 -28.46 -8.86 -7.73
N ARG A 194 -28.11 -9.66 -6.72
CA ARG A 194 -28.32 -11.13 -6.78
C ARG A 194 -29.78 -11.56 -6.84
N ALA A 195 -30.68 -10.75 -6.27
CA ALA A 195 -32.13 -11.01 -6.32
C ALA A 195 -32.77 -10.49 -7.62
N ALA A 196 -32.07 -9.71 -8.42
CA ALA A 196 -32.55 -9.15 -9.67
C ALA A 196 -32.54 -10.18 -10.83
N SER A 197 -33.16 -9.80 -11.95
CA SER A 197 -33.14 -10.62 -13.16
C SER A 197 -31.71 -10.82 -13.72
N ALA A 198 -31.50 -11.90 -14.48
CA ALA A 198 -30.20 -12.18 -15.08
C ALA A 198 -29.71 -11.03 -15.95
N GLN A 199 -30.60 -10.35 -16.68
CA GLN A 199 -30.23 -9.17 -17.49
C GLN A 199 -29.69 -8.02 -16.66
N VAL A 200 -30.28 -7.75 -15.48
CA VAL A 200 -29.78 -6.71 -14.57
C VAL A 200 -28.44 -7.12 -13.98
N GLN A 201 -28.26 -8.37 -13.61
CA GLN A 201 -26.99 -8.88 -13.12
C GLN A 201 -25.87 -8.77 -14.16
N ASP A 202 -26.17 -9.08 -15.45
CA ASP A 202 -25.23 -8.93 -16.56
C ASP A 202 -24.84 -7.46 -16.78
N ALA A 203 -25.82 -6.57 -16.84
CA ALA A 203 -25.57 -5.14 -17.00
C ALA A 203 -24.71 -4.57 -15.88
N VAL A 204 -25.05 -4.90 -14.63
CA VAL A 204 -24.27 -4.44 -13.45
C VAL A 204 -22.84 -4.99 -13.46
N ALA A 205 -22.66 -6.26 -13.84
CA ALA A 205 -21.33 -6.87 -13.91
C ALA A 205 -20.42 -6.14 -14.91
N VAL A 206 -20.94 -5.80 -16.10
CA VAL A 206 -20.22 -5.02 -17.12
C VAL A 206 -19.90 -3.61 -16.59
N ILE A 207 -20.86 -2.92 -15.99
CA ILE A 207 -20.65 -1.56 -15.45
C ILE A 207 -19.55 -1.55 -14.40
N TYR A 208 -19.56 -2.51 -13.46
CA TYR A 208 -18.51 -2.61 -12.45
C TYR A 208 -17.15 -2.95 -13.06
N HIS A 209 -17.12 -3.86 -14.04
CA HIS A 209 -15.89 -4.20 -14.74
C HIS A 209 -15.28 -2.96 -15.42
N ASP A 210 -16.07 -2.23 -16.20
CA ASP A 210 -15.63 -1.06 -16.96
C ASP A 210 -15.25 0.11 -16.04
N THR A 211 -15.95 0.26 -14.92
CA THR A 211 -15.64 1.29 -13.91
C THR A 211 -14.35 0.99 -13.16
N PHE A 212 -14.07 -0.29 -12.88
CA PHE A 212 -12.87 -0.66 -12.11
C PHE A 212 -11.60 -0.78 -12.95
N ALA A 213 -11.69 -1.00 -14.25
CA ALA A 213 -10.52 -1.02 -15.14
C ALA A 213 -9.67 0.25 -15.04
N PRO A 214 -10.23 1.49 -15.19
CA PRO A 214 -9.47 2.72 -15.00
C PRO A 214 -8.99 2.92 -13.55
N VAL A 215 -9.70 2.41 -12.54
CA VAL A 215 -9.26 2.45 -11.14
C VAL A 215 -7.98 1.62 -10.94
N PHE A 216 -7.96 0.39 -11.43
CA PHE A 216 -6.76 -0.45 -11.36
C PHE A 216 -5.59 0.16 -12.15
N LEU A 217 -5.86 0.76 -13.31
CA LEU A 217 -4.84 1.47 -14.08
C LEU A 217 -4.31 2.69 -13.32
N GLY A 218 -5.17 3.48 -12.70
CA GLY A 218 -4.79 4.60 -11.84
C GLY A 218 -3.89 4.17 -10.67
N LEU A 219 -4.26 3.06 -10.00
CA LEU A 219 -3.44 2.48 -8.94
C LEU A 219 -2.11 1.93 -9.48
N ALA A 220 -2.09 1.34 -10.67
CA ALA A 220 -0.86 0.91 -11.33
C ALA A 220 0.09 2.10 -11.59
N LEU A 221 -0.44 3.25 -12.02
CA LEU A 221 0.34 4.47 -12.19
C LEU A 221 0.88 5.01 -10.86
N VAL A 222 0.10 4.95 -9.79
CA VAL A 222 0.57 5.31 -8.43
C VAL A 222 1.75 4.42 -8.03
N TYR A 223 1.67 3.10 -8.24
CA TYR A 223 2.79 2.19 -7.98
C TYR A 223 3.97 2.44 -8.92
N ALA A 224 3.73 2.80 -10.19
CA ALA A 224 4.78 3.17 -11.14
C ALA A 224 5.52 4.45 -10.69
N CYS A 225 4.82 5.45 -10.15
CA CYS A 225 5.45 6.59 -9.48
C CYS A 225 6.33 6.15 -8.31
N GLY A 226 5.97 5.05 -7.64
CA GLY A 226 6.76 4.44 -6.57
C GLY A 226 8.14 3.98 -7.02
N ILE A 227 8.31 3.60 -8.28
CA ILE A 227 9.61 3.21 -8.84
C ILE A 227 10.60 4.39 -8.74
N VAL A 228 10.13 5.61 -8.97
CA VAL A 228 10.97 6.81 -8.87
C VAL A 228 11.48 6.97 -7.42
N PHE A 229 10.59 6.87 -6.44
CA PHE A 229 10.98 6.94 -5.02
C PHE A 229 11.90 5.78 -4.62
N ALA A 230 11.65 4.57 -5.12
CA ALA A 230 12.49 3.41 -4.86
C ALA A 230 13.90 3.57 -5.46
N LEU A 231 14.02 4.19 -6.63
CA LEU A 231 15.30 4.49 -7.27
C LEU A 231 16.08 5.61 -6.58
N LEU A 232 15.37 6.53 -5.90
CA LEU A 232 15.99 7.59 -5.11
C LEU A 232 16.63 7.09 -3.80
N LEU A 233 16.31 5.86 -3.38
CA LEU A 233 16.96 5.24 -2.23
C LEU A 233 18.46 5.04 -2.50
N PRO A 234 19.35 5.45 -1.59
CA PRO A 234 20.79 5.23 -1.75
C PRO A 234 21.09 3.72 -1.78
N GLY A 235 22.02 3.31 -2.63
CA GLY A 235 22.49 1.94 -2.74
C GLY A 235 23.44 1.59 -1.59
N GLY A 236 22.94 1.62 -0.34
CA GLY A 236 23.69 1.27 0.86
C GLY A 236 23.40 -0.16 1.33
N ARG A 237 24.22 -0.67 2.22
CA ARG A 237 23.89 -1.78 3.12
C ARG A 237 23.27 -1.18 4.38
N LEU A 238 22.23 -1.81 4.91
CA LEU A 238 21.82 -1.55 6.28
C LEU A 238 23.02 -1.96 7.14
N SER A 239 23.70 -0.97 7.72
CA SER A 239 24.84 -1.20 8.59
C SER A 239 24.32 -1.86 9.86
N ASP A 240 24.84 -3.04 10.19
CA ASP A 240 24.74 -3.65 11.51
C ASP A 240 25.70 -2.94 12.50
N GLU A 241 25.84 -1.62 12.40
CA GLU A 241 26.52 -0.89 13.46
C GLU A 241 25.63 -0.99 14.70
N ALA A 242 25.88 -2.06 15.46
CA ALA A 242 25.41 -2.15 16.82
C ALA A 242 25.73 -0.82 17.51
N PRO A 243 24.78 -0.22 18.23
CA PRO A 243 25.03 1.02 18.95
C PRO A 243 26.26 0.79 19.83
N GLU A 244 27.28 1.62 19.60
CA GLU A 244 28.44 1.63 20.49
C GLU A 244 27.96 1.59 21.93
N PRO A 245 28.36 0.59 22.76
CA PRO A 245 27.92 0.53 24.14
C PRO A 245 28.24 1.88 24.74
N LEU A 246 27.25 2.54 25.35
CA LEU A 246 27.50 3.73 26.14
C LEU A 246 28.72 3.41 27.00
N ALA A 247 29.83 4.09 26.71
CA ALA A 247 31.04 3.96 27.50
C ALA A 247 30.60 4.01 28.96
N ALA A 248 30.88 2.94 29.69
CA ALA A 248 30.55 2.85 31.10
C ALA A 248 31.01 4.13 31.74
N VAL A 249 30.09 4.93 32.28
CA VAL A 249 30.40 6.08 33.07
C VAL A 249 31.38 5.57 34.11
N SER A 250 32.64 5.90 33.94
CA SER A 250 33.72 5.50 34.83
C SER A 250 33.34 5.99 36.22
N ASP A 251 33.14 5.03 37.11
CA ASP A 251 32.78 5.20 38.51
C ASP A 251 33.99 5.80 39.33
N THR A 252 34.64 6.80 38.72
CA THR A 252 35.89 7.40 39.25
C THR A 252 35.64 8.66 40.08
N ASP A 253 34.36 9.03 40.29
CA ASP A 253 34.04 10.27 41.05
C ASP A 253 33.35 9.99 42.39
N ARG A 254 33.52 8.80 42.95
CA ARG A 254 33.22 8.55 44.40
C ARG A 254 34.49 8.59 45.19
N GLN A 255 35.05 9.80 45.40
CA GLN A 255 35.91 10.03 46.53
C GLN A 255 35.05 10.30 47.78
N PRO A 256 35.22 9.51 48.88
CA PRO A 256 34.61 9.85 50.15
C PRO A 256 35.49 10.91 50.84
N ALA A 257 34.84 11.98 51.28
CA ALA A 257 35.38 12.89 52.30
C ALA A 257 34.92 12.45 53.69
#